data_0c104e4c11e6353b5bdaebebc632e2f7
#
_entry.id   0c104e4c11e6353b5bdaebebc632e2f7
#
_cell.length_a   1.000
_cell.length_b   1.000
_cell.length_c   1.000
_cell.angle_alpha   90.00
_cell.angle_beta   90.00
_cell.angle_gamma   90.00
#
_symmetry.space_group_name_H-M   'P 1'
#
loop_
_entity.id
_entity.type
_entity.pdbx_description
1 polymer ?
#
loop_
_entity_poly.entity_id
_entity_poly.type
_entity_poly.pdbx_seq_one_letter_code
_entity_poly.pdbx_strand_id
1 'polypeptide(L)'
;MEERIAAQRMAPQGTIPIEEPVAVEEPLEIHINDSPWVTTMRTPGQDRALAVGLLYTEGILSNLSDIKTIESEENIIIINGDLSAQGHTRGFVRSSSCGVCGSASLESVLARNPPKIPADGFSFQFEDIEKLIQKLNSSQSFFK
;
A
#
# COMPACT_ATOMS: atom_id res chain seq x y z
N MET A 1 8.50 -3.81 -10.96
CA MET A 1 7.79 -3.23 -12.13
C MET A 1 7.79 -1.72 -11.99
N GLU A 2 8.15 -1.01 -13.05
CA GLU A 2 8.19 0.45 -13.10
C GLU A 2 7.34 0.93 -14.26
N GLU A 3 6.67 2.02 -14.09
CA GLU A 3 5.95 2.74 -15.13
C GLU A 3 6.57 4.12 -15.30
N ARG A 4 6.66 4.62 -16.55
CA ARG A 4 7.11 5.98 -16.83
C ARG A 4 5.91 6.87 -17.00
N ILE A 5 5.87 7.92 -16.18
CA ILE A 5 4.80 8.91 -16.24
C ILE A 5 5.35 10.24 -16.73
N ALA A 6 4.55 10.94 -17.52
CA ALA A 6 4.83 12.32 -17.86
C ALA A 6 4.65 13.20 -16.63
N ALA A 7 5.70 13.89 -16.24
CA ALA A 7 5.73 14.76 -15.08
C ALA A 7 6.34 16.12 -15.41
N GLN A 8 6.19 17.05 -14.49
CA GLN A 8 6.81 18.37 -14.60
C GLN A 8 7.66 18.61 -13.35
N ARG A 9 8.95 18.84 -13.58
CA ARG A 9 9.86 19.26 -12.50
C ARG A 9 9.76 20.75 -12.33
N MET A 10 9.27 21.19 -11.19
CA MET A 10 9.21 22.60 -10.83
C MET A 10 10.55 23.05 -10.24
N ALA A 11 11.05 24.18 -10.68
CA ALA A 11 12.26 24.81 -10.18
C ALA A 11 12.05 26.34 -10.13
N PRO A 12 12.83 27.09 -9.35
CA PRO A 12 12.71 28.55 -9.28
C PRO A 12 12.84 29.26 -10.65
N GLN A 13 13.52 28.60 -11.61
CA GLN A 13 13.75 29.14 -12.95
C GLN A 13 12.65 28.78 -13.97
N GLY A 14 11.65 27.99 -13.55
CA GLY A 14 10.55 27.52 -14.40
C GLY A 14 10.27 26.04 -14.31
N THR A 15 9.41 25.57 -15.20
CA THR A 15 8.94 24.17 -15.23
C THR A 15 9.56 23.43 -16.40
N ILE A 16 10.08 22.23 -16.15
CA ILE A 16 10.72 21.37 -17.14
C ILE A 16 9.91 20.09 -17.28
N PRO A 17 9.43 19.71 -18.47
CA PRO A 17 8.79 18.43 -18.69
C PRO A 17 9.82 17.30 -18.55
N ILE A 18 9.45 16.24 -17.83
CA ILE A 18 10.29 15.06 -17.62
C ILE A 18 9.45 13.79 -17.75
N GLU A 19 10.12 12.67 -17.96
CA GLU A 19 9.56 11.34 -17.75
C GLU A 19 10.17 10.78 -16.46
N GLU A 20 9.32 10.52 -15.48
CA GLU A 20 9.75 10.00 -14.18
C GLU A 20 9.40 8.54 -14.07
N PRO A 21 10.36 7.64 -13.74
CA PRO A 21 10.06 6.26 -13.42
C PRO A 21 9.43 6.19 -12.02
N VAL A 22 8.28 5.56 -11.93
CA VAL A 22 7.58 5.32 -10.67
C VAL A 22 7.35 3.83 -10.46
N ALA A 23 7.44 3.38 -9.23
CA ALA A 23 7.07 2.02 -8.88
C ALA A 23 5.55 1.86 -9.03
N VAL A 24 5.13 0.79 -9.70
CA VAL A 24 3.71 0.41 -9.73
C VAL A 24 3.34 -0.15 -8.36
N GLU A 25 2.31 0.41 -7.75
CA GLU A 25 1.75 -0.07 -6.49
C GLU A 25 0.31 -0.50 -6.68
N GLU A 26 0.01 -1.72 -6.31
CA GLU A 26 -1.33 -2.29 -6.34
C GLU A 26 -1.65 -2.97 -5.01
N PRO A 27 -2.93 -3.06 -4.63
CA PRO A 27 -3.33 -3.84 -3.47
C PRO A 27 -3.13 -5.33 -3.73
N LEU A 28 -2.77 -6.08 -2.69
CA LEU A 28 -2.77 -7.54 -2.66
C LEU A 28 -3.59 -7.99 -1.46
N GLU A 29 -4.62 -8.77 -1.70
CA GLU A 29 -5.42 -9.42 -0.68
C GLU A 29 -4.86 -10.83 -0.42
N ILE A 30 -4.54 -11.14 0.83
CA ILE A 30 -4.00 -12.43 1.24
C ILE A 30 -5.07 -13.17 2.03
N HIS A 31 -5.38 -14.38 1.58
CA HIS A 31 -6.30 -15.29 2.24
C HIS A 31 -5.56 -16.45 2.90
N ILE A 32 -6.06 -16.90 4.04
CA ILE A 32 -5.60 -18.08 4.77
C ILE A 32 -6.77 -19.04 4.89
N ASN A 33 -6.61 -20.28 4.38
CA ASN A 33 -7.67 -21.28 4.38
C ASN A 33 -9.01 -20.72 3.86
N ASP A 34 -8.95 -20.13 2.68
CA ASP A 34 -10.07 -19.49 1.96
C ASP A 34 -10.74 -18.31 2.69
N SER A 35 -10.15 -17.82 3.76
CA SER A 35 -10.67 -16.67 4.50
C SER A 35 -9.78 -15.45 4.32
N PRO A 36 -10.33 -14.27 3.98
CA PRO A 36 -9.57 -13.03 3.91
C PRO A 36 -8.84 -12.75 5.23
N TRP A 37 -7.55 -12.48 5.14
CA TRP A 37 -6.73 -12.20 6.31
C TRP A 37 -6.21 -10.76 6.34
N VAL A 38 -5.58 -10.30 5.26
CA VAL A 38 -5.03 -8.94 5.21
C VAL A 38 -4.96 -8.43 3.77
N THR A 39 -5.13 -7.12 3.61
CA THR A 39 -4.81 -6.41 2.37
C THR A 39 -3.57 -5.55 2.58
N THR A 40 -2.60 -5.66 1.69
CA THR A 40 -1.38 -4.85 1.69
C THR A 40 -1.13 -4.24 0.32
N MET A 41 -0.36 -3.15 0.27
CA MET A 41 0.14 -2.61 -1.00
C MET A 41 1.44 -3.30 -1.38
N ARG A 42 1.64 -3.54 -2.68
CA ARG A 42 2.89 -4.13 -3.19
C ARG A 42 3.19 -3.68 -4.62
N THR A 43 4.42 -3.80 -5.04
CA THR A 43 4.78 -3.82 -6.46
C THR A 43 4.55 -5.23 -6.99
N PRO A 44 3.74 -5.43 -8.06
CA PRO A 44 3.45 -6.76 -8.60
C PRO A 44 4.68 -7.55 -9.02
N GLY A 45 4.62 -8.89 -8.92
CA GLY A 45 5.62 -9.79 -9.46
C GLY A 45 6.23 -10.79 -8.48
N GLN A 46 6.16 -10.56 -7.16
CA GLN A 46 6.67 -11.49 -6.14
C GLN A 46 5.63 -11.77 -5.04
N ASP A 47 4.38 -11.81 -5.41
CA ASP A 47 3.23 -11.89 -4.50
C ASP A 47 3.30 -13.14 -3.60
N ARG A 48 3.73 -14.27 -4.17
CA ARG A 48 3.91 -15.52 -3.44
C ARG A 48 4.98 -15.40 -2.34
N ALA A 49 6.12 -14.82 -2.67
CA ALA A 49 7.21 -14.64 -1.71
C ALA A 49 6.82 -13.64 -0.62
N LEU A 50 6.13 -12.57 -0.98
CA LEU A 50 5.61 -11.58 -0.05
C LEU A 50 4.61 -12.21 0.93
N ALA A 51 3.63 -12.94 0.43
CA ALA A 51 2.58 -13.53 1.26
C ALA A 51 3.14 -14.59 2.23
N VAL A 52 3.99 -15.51 1.74
CA VAL A 52 4.64 -16.53 2.58
C VAL A 52 5.55 -15.87 3.63
N GLY A 53 6.34 -14.86 3.23
CA GLY A 53 7.20 -14.15 4.15
C GLY A 53 6.41 -13.40 5.24
N LEU A 54 5.28 -12.83 4.88
CA LEU A 54 4.40 -12.15 5.83
C LEU A 54 3.79 -13.13 6.83
N LEU A 55 3.29 -14.28 6.37
CA LEU A 55 2.78 -15.34 7.27
C LEU A 55 3.85 -15.83 8.25
N TYR A 56 5.09 -15.98 7.78
CA TYR A 56 6.21 -16.39 8.63
C TYR A 56 6.55 -15.34 9.69
N THR A 57 6.65 -14.07 9.31
CA THR A 57 6.98 -12.99 10.24
C THR A 57 5.89 -12.70 11.26
N GLU A 58 4.63 -13.00 10.90
CA GLU A 58 3.50 -12.88 11.82
C GLU A 58 3.31 -14.15 12.70
N GLY A 59 4.16 -15.16 12.54
CA GLY A 59 4.10 -16.39 13.33
C GLY A 59 2.92 -17.32 13.01
N ILE A 60 2.26 -17.10 11.88
CA ILE A 60 1.16 -17.94 11.39
C ILE A 60 1.71 -19.20 10.72
N LEU A 61 2.84 -19.07 10.03
CA LEU A 61 3.56 -20.13 9.37
C LEU A 61 4.87 -20.42 10.12
N SER A 62 5.07 -21.68 10.52
CA SER A 62 6.32 -22.11 11.16
C SER A 62 7.27 -22.81 10.19
N ASN A 63 6.73 -23.66 9.33
CA ASN A 63 7.49 -24.42 8.33
C ASN A 63 6.82 -24.33 6.96
N LEU A 64 7.61 -24.32 5.90
CA LEU A 64 7.07 -24.34 4.54
C LEU A 64 6.27 -25.61 4.22
N SER A 65 6.56 -26.71 4.90
CA SER A 65 5.81 -27.97 4.79
C SER A 65 4.36 -27.88 5.27
N ASP A 66 4.02 -26.86 6.05
CA ASP A 66 2.68 -26.65 6.56
C ASP A 66 1.74 -26.07 5.48
N ILE A 67 2.31 -25.57 4.39
CA ILE A 67 1.58 -25.07 3.21
C ILE A 67 1.21 -26.27 2.33
N LYS A 68 -0.06 -26.40 2.00
CA LYS A 68 -0.59 -27.44 1.08
C LYS A 68 -0.76 -26.89 -0.33
N THR A 69 -1.39 -25.73 -0.48
CA THR A 69 -1.59 -25.07 -1.78
C THR A 69 -1.35 -23.57 -1.68
N ILE A 70 -0.88 -22.99 -2.79
CA ILE A 70 -0.83 -21.55 -2.99
C ILE A 70 -1.43 -21.26 -4.36
N GLU A 71 -2.55 -20.55 -4.35
CA GLU A 71 -3.26 -20.11 -5.55
C GLU A 71 -3.12 -18.59 -5.68
N SER A 72 -2.98 -18.09 -6.89
CA SER A 72 -2.78 -16.67 -7.15
C SER A 72 -3.68 -16.24 -8.29
N GLU A 73 -4.52 -15.28 -8.03
CA GLU A 73 -5.40 -14.64 -9.00
C GLU A 73 -5.14 -13.14 -8.91
N GLU A 74 -4.92 -12.48 -10.02
CA GLU A 74 -4.67 -11.03 -10.17
C GLU A 74 -4.13 -10.32 -8.90
N ASN A 75 -5.00 -9.85 -8.01
CA ASN A 75 -4.65 -9.15 -6.77
C ASN A 75 -5.03 -9.93 -5.50
N ILE A 76 -5.22 -11.24 -5.62
CA ILE A 76 -5.56 -12.14 -4.51
C ILE A 76 -4.56 -13.29 -4.49
N ILE A 77 -4.10 -13.65 -3.30
CA ILE A 77 -3.33 -14.86 -3.06
C ILE A 77 -3.95 -15.67 -1.93
N ILE A 78 -4.20 -16.95 -2.18
CA ILE A 78 -4.83 -17.88 -1.26
C ILE A 78 -3.80 -18.91 -0.83
N ILE A 79 -3.53 -19.02 0.46
CA ILE A 79 -2.58 -19.97 1.03
C ILE A 79 -3.36 -20.91 1.95
N ASN A 80 -3.45 -22.18 1.56
CA ASN A 80 -4.11 -23.21 2.32
C ASN A 80 -3.10 -24.17 2.96
N GLY A 81 -3.37 -24.57 4.18
CA GLY A 81 -2.47 -25.46 4.89
C GLY A 81 -2.80 -25.58 6.39
N ASP A 82 -1.86 -26.17 7.11
CA ASP A 82 -1.94 -26.26 8.58
C ASP A 82 -1.43 -24.96 9.21
N LEU A 83 -2.23 -23.91 9.03
CA LEU A 83 -1.90 -22.53 9.37
C LEU A 83 -2.78 -22.08 10.55
N SER A 84 -2.14 -21.70 11.64
CA SER A 84 -2.84 -21.23 12.84
C SER A 84 -3.07 -19.73 12.81
N ALA A 85 -4.15 -19.30 12.15
CA ALA A 85 -4.58 -17.90 12.20
C ALA A 85 -5.33 -17.53 13.51
N GLN A 86 -5.58 -18.51 14.39
CA GLN A 86 -6.31 -18.29 15.63
C GLN A 86 -5.49 -17.43 16.60
N GLY A 87 -6.03 -16.27 16.96
CA GLY A 87 -5.39 -15.29 17.83
C GLY A 87 -4.57 -14.22 17.11
N HIS A 88 -4.33 -14.35 15.82
CA HIS A 88 -3.65 -13.35 14.97
C HIS A 88 -4.62 -12.44 14.22
N THR A 89 -5.91 -12.47 14.54
CA THR A 89 -6.83 -11.39 14.24
C THR A 89 -6.50 -10.17 15.11
N ARG A 90 -5.24 -9.76 15.10
CA ARG A 90 -4.95 -8.37 15.34
C ARG A 90 -5.60 -7.67 14.18
N GLY A 91 -6.66 -6.91 14.45
CA GLY A 91 -7.06 -5.88 13.55
C GLY A 91 -5.79 -5.10 13.23
N PHE A 92 -5.14 -5.46 12.12
CA PHE A 92 -3.97 -4.76 11.64
C PHE A 92 -4.43 -3.37 11.28
N VAL A 93 -4.51 -2.51 12.29
CA VAL A 93 -4.42 -1.07 12.09
C VAL A 93 -2.96 -0.80 11.69
N ARG A 94 -2.55 -1.30 10.54
CA ARG A 94 -1.45 -0.67 9.85
C ARG A 94 -2.00 0.62 9.31
N SER A 95 -1.82 1.68 10.06
CA SER A 95 -2.12 3.02 9.62
C SER A 95 -1.16 3.40 8.50
N SER A 96 -1.44 2.93 7.28
CA SER A 96 -0.93 3.60 6.12
C SER A 96 -1.72 4.89 5.95
N SER A 97 -1.07 5.95 5.55
CA SER A 97 -1.72 7.25 5.31
C SER A 97 -2.88 7.15 4.31
N CYS A 98 -2.89 6.16 3.43
CA CYS A 98 -3.96 5.91 2.45
C CYS A 98 -5.13 5.09 3.00
N GLY A 99 -4.99 4.44 4.18
CA GLY A 99 -6.04 3.63 4.80
C GLY A 99 -6.35 2.30 4.07
N VAL A 100 -5.52 1.87 3.13
CA VAL A 100 -5.68 0.59 2.41
C VAL A 100 -5.13 -0.57 3.22
N CYS A 101 -3.92 -0.43 3.74
CA CYS A 101 -3.30 -1.46 4.57
C CYS A 101 -4.11 -1.69 5.86
N GLY A 102 -4.40 -2.95 6.18
CA GLY A 102 -5.23 -3.32 7.34
C GLY A 102 -6.73 -3.35 7.06
N SER A 103 -7.18 -3.11 5.82
CA SER A 103 -8.56 -3.40 5.43
C SER A 103 -8.80 -4.90 5.37
N ALA A 104 -10.00 -5.34 5.81
CA ALA A 104 -10.34 -6.76 5.88
C ALA A 104 -10.45 -7.42 4.50
N SER A 105 -10.75 -6.64 3.46
CA SER A 105 -10.83 -7.12 2.08
C SER A 105 -10.60 -5.99 1.08
N LEU A 106 -10.20 -6.34 -0.13
CA LEU A 106 -10.08 -5.43 -1.26
C LEU A 106 -11.43 -4.78 -1.59
N GLU A 107 -12.51 -5.53 -1.51
CA GLU A 107 -13.88 -5.05 -1.74
C GLU A 107 -14.25 -3.91 -0.79
N SER A 108 -13.86 -4.00 0.49
CA SER A 108 -14.10 -2.94 1.48
C SER A 108 -13.35 -1.65 1.17
N VAL A 109 -12.20 -1.75 0.50
CA VAL A 109 -11.43 -0.58 0.05
C VAL A 109 -12.10 0.06 -1.16
N LEU A 110 -12.50 -0.75 -2.15
CA LEU A 110 -13.15 -0.29 -3.38
C LEU A 110 -14.55 0.29 -3.13
N ALA A 111 -15.24 -0.20 -2.09
CA ALA A 111 -16.54 0.32 -1.67
C ALA A 111 -16.46 1.73 -1.07
N ARG A 112 -15.28 2.20 -0.70
CA ARG A 112 -15.08 3.58 -0.25
C ARG A 112 -15.26 4.51 -1.44
N ASN A 113 -16.32 5.27 -1.42
CA ASN A 113 -16.63 6.26 -2.45
C ASN A 113 -16.27 7.67 -1.94
N PRO A 114 -15.00 8.08 -2.02
CA PRO A 114 -14.59 9.39 -1.53
C PRO A 114 -15.29 10.50 -2.32
N PRO A 115 -15.58 11.64 -1.69
CA PRO A 115 -16.14 12.78 -2.40
C PRO A 115 -15.18 13.20 -3.53
N LYS A 116 -15.76 13.48 -4.70
CA LYS A 116 -14.97 13.99 -5.81
C LYS A 116 -14.40 15.35 -5.43
N ILE A 117 -13.12 15.53 -5.67
CA ILE A 117 -12.48 16.84 -5.52
C ILE A 117 -13.07 17.76 -6.59
N PRO A 118 -13.68 18.89 -6.20
CA PRO A 118 -14.19 19.83 -7.18
C PRO A 118 -13.08 20.31 -8.12
N ALA A 119 -13.37 20.41 -9.40
CA ALA A 119 -12.43 20.92 -10.40
C ALA A 119 -12.35 22.46 -10.44
N ASP A 120 -12.83 23.11 -9.40
CA ASP A 120 -13.14 24.56 -9.34
C ASP A 120 -11.95 25.47 -8.99
N GLY A 121 -10.76 25.05 -9.41
CA GLY A 121 -9.68 26.03 -9.55
C GLY A 121 -8.86 26.32 -8.31
N PHE A 122 -8.86 25.44 -7.30
CA PHE A 122 -7.86 25.56 -6.25
C PHE A 122 -6.48 25.17 -6.83
N SER A 123 -5.55 26.12 -6.82
CA SER A 123 -4.18 25.91 -7.25
C SER A 123 -3.20 26.35 -6.17
N PHE A 124 -2.15 25.59 -6.00
CA PHE A 124 -1.01 25.99 -5.18
C PHE A 124 0.04 26.67 -6.08
N GLN A 125 0.62 27.73 -5.56
CA GLN A 125 1.86 28.26 -6.13
C GLN A 125 3.04 27.47 -5.54
N PHE A 126 4.17 27.47 -6.25
CA PHE A 126 5.37 26.77 -5.79
C PHE A 126 5.83 27.27 -4.40
N GLU A 127 5.78 28.57 -4.19
CA GLU A 127 6.13 29.24 -2.93
C GLU A 127 5.22 28.82 -1.75
N ASP A 128 3.97 28.45 -2.02
CA ASP A 128 3.05 27.98 -0.98
C ASP A 128 3.46 26.59 -0.49
N ILE A 129 3.94 25.72 -1.39
CA ILE A 129 4.46 24.41 -1.04
C ILE A 129 5.70 24.53 -0.16
N GLU A 130 6.66 25.40 -0.53
CA GLU A 130 7.86 25.64 0.27
C GLU A 130 7.51 26.14 1.69
N LYS A 131 6.58 27.10 1.81
CA LYS A 131 6.13 27.63 3.10
C LYS A 131 5.46 26.54 3.95
N LEU A 132 4.66 25.66 3.34
CA LEU A 132 4.02 24.54 4.05
C LEU A 132 5.07 23.56 4.60
N ILE A 133 6.09 23.21 3.81
CA ILE A 133 7.18 22.33 4.25
C ILE A 133 7.97 22.98 5.40
N GLN A 134 8.30 24.26 5.30
CA GLN A 134 8.97 24.99 6.38
C GLN A 134 8.15 25.03 7.64
N LYS A 135 6.83 25.27 7.53
CA LYS A 135 5.91 25.28 8.67
C LYS A 135 5.80 23.89 9.30
N LEU A 136 5.72 22.83 8.49
CA LEU A 136 5.74 21.45 8.97
C LEU A 136 7.01 21.16 9.77
N ASN A 137 8.18 21.43 9.20
CA ASN A 137 9.47 21.22 9.86
C ASN A 137 9.62 22.02 11.16
N SER A 138 9.11 23.24 11.21
CA SER A 138 9.16 24.08 12.42
C SER A 138 8.21 23.59 13.54
N SER A 139 7.11 22.91 13.17
CA SER A 139 6.14 22.36 14.13
C SER A 139 6.53 20.99 14.69
N GLN A 140 7.44 20.28 14.03
CA GLN A 140 7.91 18.95 14.45
C GLN A 140 9.12 19.04 15.38
N SER A 141 8.87 19.31 16.66
CA SER A 141 9.94 19.50 17.67
C SER A 141 10.75 18.22 17.97
N PHE A 142 10.21 17.04 17.67
CA PHE A 142 10.83 15.75 17.98
C PHE A 142 11.63 15.12 16.81
N PHE A 143 11.57 15.67 15.61
CA PHE A 143 12.22 15.14 14.41
C PHE A 143 13.24 16.15 13.83
N LYS A 144 14.09 16.67 14.69
CA LYS A 144 15.22 17.51 14.27
C LYS A 144 16.48 16.69 14.07
#